data_47eea13908413e2b600b9fc6d7df0e2d
#
_entry.id   47eea13908413e2b600b9fc6d7df0e2d
#
_cell.length_a   1.000
_cell.length_b   1.000
_cell.length_c   1.000
_cell.angle_alpha   90.00
_cell.angle_beta   90.00
_cell.angle_gamma   90.00
#
_symmetry.space_group_name_H-M   'P 1'
#
loop_
_entity.id
_entity.type
_entity.pdbx_description
1 polymer ?
#
loop_
_entity_poly.entity_id
_entity_poly.type
_entity_poly.pdbx_seq_one_letter_code
_entity_poly.pdbx_strand_id
1 'polypeptide(L)'
;MKAIDEKNFDYNKMAFKSVSIGDYSFIGAGAIILPGTTIGKYCIIGAGAVVKGHIEDYSIMIGNPAKKYADTRLWAERVNKYRQ
;
A
#
# COMPACT_ATOMS: atom_id res chain seq x y z
N MET A 1 -21.19 18.08 5.20
CA MET A 1 -20.79 17.20 4.09
C MET A 1 -22.01 16.90 3.24
N LYS A 2 -21.90 17.10 1.94
CA LYS A 2 -23.02 16.79 1.05
C LYS A 2 -23.17 15.29 0.89
N ALA A 3 -24.40 14.80 0.90
CA ALA A 3 -24.67 13.42 0.54
C ALA A 3 -24.29 13.17 -0.93
N ILE A 4 -23.97 11.93 -1.25
CA ILE A 4 -23.70 11.54 -2.63
C ILE A 4 -24.99 11.72 -3.45
N ASP A 5 -24.91 12.47 -4.55
CA ASP A 5 -26.01 12.64 -5.48
C ASP A 5 -25.96 11.49 -6.48
N GLU A 6 -26.91 10.58 -6.40
CA GLU A 6 -26.98 9.41 -7.27
C GLU A 6 -27.02 9.76 -8.76
N LYS A 7 -27.59 10.92 -9.11
CA LYS A 7 -27.67 11.34 -10.52
C LYS A 7 -26.33 11.77 -11.09
N ASN A 8 -25.43 12.24 -10.22
CA ASN A 8 -24.12 12.77 -10.63
C ASN A 8 -22.97 11.87 -10.21
N PHE A 9 -23.27 10.81 -9.48
CA PHE A 9 -22.23 9.90 -9.00
C PHE A 9 -21.91 8.87 -10.08
N ASP A 10 -20.65 8.84 -10.49
CA ASP A 10 -20.18 7.88 -11.49
C ASP A 10 -19.62 6.64 -10.79
N TYR A 11 -20.46 5.64 -10.65
CA TYR A 11 -20.08 4.37 -10.04
C TYR A 11 -18.94 3.67 -10.78
N ASN A 12 -18.84 3.86 -12.09
CA ASN A 12 -17.79 3.21 -12.89
C ASN A 12 -16.42 3.76 -12.51
N LYS A 13 -16.31 5.07 -12.27
CA LYS A 13 -15.04 5.67 -11.85
C LYS A 13 -14.58 5.21 -10.48
N MET A 14 -15.52 4.98 -9.56
CA MET A 14 -15.18 4.52 -8.21
C MET A 14 -15.01 3.00 -8.13
N ALA A 15 -15.95 2.27 -8.75
CA ALA A 15 -16.04 0.82 -8.56
C ALA A 15 -14.92 0.04 -9.28
N PHE A 16 -14.36 0.59 -10.34
CA PHE A 16 -13.42 -0.13 -11.19
C PHE A 16 -11.99 0.38 -11.19
N LYS A 17 -11.64 1.25 -10.24
CA LYS A 17 -10.23 1.59 -10.05
C LYS A 17 -9.51 0.38 -9.46
N SER A 18 -8.61 -0.19 -10.26
CA SER A 18 -7.86 -1.38 -9.86
C SER A 18 -6.82 -1.06 -8.82
N VAL A 19 -6.54 -2.06 -7.97
CA VAL A 19 -5.37 -2.09 -7.11
C VAL A 19 -4.39 -3.08 -7.73
N SER A 20 -3.14 -2.68 -7.90
CA SER A 20 -2.08 -3.55 -8.40
C SER A 20 -1.04 -3.76 -7.30
N ILE A 21 -0.72 -5.00 -7.01
CA ILE A 21 0.27 -5.37 -6.00
C ILE A 21 1.34 -6.23 -6.67
N GLY A 22 2.58 -5.79 -6.62
CA GLY A 22 3.70 -6.50 -7.21
C GLY A 22 4.06 -7.77 -6.46
N ASP A 23 4.83 -8.63 -7.13
CA ASP A 23 5.21 -9.94 -6.59
C ASP A 23 6.03 -9.82 -5.31
N TYR A 24 5.85 -10.78 -4.43
CA TYR A 24 6.60 -10.90 -3.17
C TYR A 24 6.40 -9.73 -2.20
N SER A 25 5.31 -8.99 -2.35
CA SER A 25 4.96 -7.94 -1.41
C SER A 25 4.12 -8.52 -0.27
N PHE A 26 4.35 -8.00 0.95
CA PHE A 26 3.63 -8.41 2.15
C PHE A 26 2.68 -7.29 2.58
N ILE A 27 1.44 -7.65 2.81
CA ILE A 27 0.41 -6.71 3.27
C ILE A 27 0.04 -7.08 4.70
N GLY A 28 0.34 -6.19 5.63
CA GLY A 28 0.05 -6.40 7.04
C GLY A 28 -1.43 -6.41 7.37
N ALA A 29 -1.77 -7.00 8.51
CA ALA A 29 -3.16 -7.12 8.94
C ALA A 29 -3.80 -5.74 9.11
N GLY A 30 -5.04 -5.61 8.63
CA GLY A 30 -5.79 -4.36 8.75
C GLY A 30 -5.30 -3.22 7.86
N ALA A 31 -4.35 -3.47 6.97
CA ALA A 31 -3.94 -2.45 6.01
C ALA A 31 -5.08 -2.15 5.05
N ILE A 32 -5.22 -0.88 4.69
CA ILE A 32 -6.23 -0.41 3.76
C ILE A 32 -5.53 0.09 2.50
N ILE A 33 -5.83 -0.55 1.38
CA ILE A 33 -5.27 -0.17 0.08
C ILE A 33 -6.37 0.55 -0.70
N LEU A 34 -6.19 1.84 -0.91
CA LEU A 34 -7.21 2.66 -1.56
C LEU A 34 -7.28 2.37 -3.06
N PRO A 35 -8.46 2.61 -3.68
CA PRO A 35 -8.61 2.38 -5.12
C PRO A 35 -7.60 3.15 -5.95
N GLY A 36 -7.08 2.51 -6.99
CA GLY A 36 -6.10 3.10 -7.88
C GLY A 36 -4.66 3.03 -7.38
N THR A 37 -4.42 2.37 -6.26
CA THR A 37 -3.07 2.20 -5.70
C THR A 37 -2.28 1.18 -6.50
N THR A 38 -1.01 1.49 -6.76
CA THR A 38 -0.05 0.56 -7.36
C THR A 38 1.07 0.32 -6.36
N ILE A 39 1.25 -0.91 -5.94
CA ILE A 39 2.32 -1.31 -5.03
C ILE A 39 3.35 -2.11 -5.82
N GLY A 40 4.61 -1.71 -5.73
CA GLY A 40 5.69 -2.38 -6.44
C GLY A 40 6.01 -3.76 -5.87
N LYS A 41 7.13 -4.32 -6.33
CA LYS A 41 7.61 -5.63 -5.90
C LYS A 41 8.38 -5.53 -4.59
N TYR A 42 8.35 -6.59 -3.81
CA TYR A 42 9.13 -6.70 -2.56
C TYR A 42 8.83 -5.58 -1.56
N CYS A 43 7.60 -5.09 -1.56
CA CYS A 43 7.15 -4.08 -0.61
C CYS A 43 6.63 -4.73 0.66
N ILE A 44 6.70 -3.99 1.77
CA ILE A 44 6.06 -4.35 3.03
C ILE A 44 5.12 -3.22 3.39
N ILE A 45 3.85 -3.54 3.53
CA ILE A 45 2.82 -2.61 3.99
C ILE A 45 2.52 -2.97 5.44
N GLY A 46 2.81 -2.06 6.36
CA GLY A 46 2.63 -2.30 7.79
C GLY A 46 1.18 -2.51 8.20
N ALA A 47 0.98 -3.20 9.31
CA ALA A 47 -0.35 -3.43 9.85
C ALA A 47 -1.06 -2.09 10.10
N GLY A 48 -2.32 -2.00 9.71
CA GLY A 48 -3.14 -0.80 9.88
C GLY A 48 -2.76 0.39 9.02
N ALA A 49 -1.81 0.25 8.10
CA ALA A 49 -1.43 1.34 7.21
C ALA A 49 -2.52 1.65 6.19
N VAL A 50 -2.66 2.92 5.83
CA VAL A 50 -3.58 3.35 4.77
C VAL A 50 -2.75 3.86 3.61
N VAL A 51 -2.80 3.16 2.48
CA VAL A 51 -1.91 3.36 1.34
C VAL A 51 -2.67 3.85 0.13
N LYS A 52 -2.12 4.85 -0.56
CA LYS A 52 -2.67 5.35 -1.82
C LYS A 52 -1.55 5.76 -2.76
N GLY A 53 -1.86 5.78 -4.06
CA GLY A 53 -0.95 6.26 -5.10
C GLY A 53 0.03 5.20 -5.56
N HIS A 54 1.20 5.62 -5.94
CA HIS A 54 2.24 4.72 -6.46
C HIS A 54 3.31 4.46 -5.40
N ILE A 55 3.49 3.20 -5.06
CA ILE A 55 4.49 2.76 -4.09
C ILE A 55 5.61 2.06 -4.85
N GLU A 56 6.81 2.58 -4.75
CA GLU A 56 7.97 2.04 -5.44
C GLU A 56 8.36 0.66 -4.94
N ASP A 57 9.08 -0.10 -5.77
CA ASP A 57 9.64 -1.39 -5.37
C ASP A 57 10.49 -1.25 -4.10
N TYR A 58 10.51 -2.28 -3.29
CA TYR A 58 11.31 -2.38 -2.06
C TYR A 58 10.97 -1.37 -0.98
N SER A 59 9.76 -0.82 -0.99
CA SER A 59 9.34 0.15 0.03
C SER A 59 8.71 -0.53 1.24
N ILE A 60 9.04 -0.03 2.43
CA ILE A 60 8.32 -0.35 3.65
C ILE A 60 7.44 0.86 3.98
N MET A 61 6.13 0.66 3.92
CA MET A 61 5.15 1.73 4.13
C MET A 61 4.42 1.51 5.45
N ILE A 62 4.38 2.52 6.30
CA ILE A 62 3.69 2.45 7.59
C ILE A 62 2.90 3.73 7.86
N GLY A 63 1.83 3.58 8.62
CA GLY A 63 1.05 4.70 9.12
C GLY A 63 -0.20 5.03 8.31
N ASN A 64 -0.89 6.06 8.75
CA ASN A 64 -2.10 6.59 8.11
C ASN A 64 -2.04 8.13 8.09
N PRO A 65 -1.83 8.78 6.93
CA PRO A 65 -1.48 8.15 5.65
C PRO A 65 -0.11 7.48 5.70
N ALA A 66 0.05 6.39 4.98
CA ALA A 66 1.29 5.64 4.98
C ALA A 66 2.43 6.44 4.35
N LYS A 67 3.60 6.34 4.97
CA LYS A 67 4.82 6.96 4.47
C LYS A 67 5.92 5.92 4.40
N LYS A 68 6.87 6.12 3.51
CA LYS A 68 8.01 5.23 3.38
C LYS A 68 8.87 5.32 4.63
N TYR A 69 8.97 4.21 5.34
CA TYR A 69 9.79 4.07 6.54
C TYR A 69 11.22 3.65 6.22
N ALA A 70 11.36 2.69 5.31
CA ALA A 70 12.66 2.12 4.98
C ALA A 70 12.61 1.39 3.64
N ASP A 71 13.76 0.85 3.24
CA ASP A 71 13.89 -0.02 2.07
C ASP A 71 14.00 -1.46 2.55
N THR A 72 13.23 -2.36 1.92
CA THR A 72 13.20 -3.77 2.32
C THR A 72 14.56 -4.46 2.18
N ARG A 73 15.39 -4.03 1.24
CA ARG A 73 16.72 -4.60 1.05
C ARG A 73 17.61 -4.33 2.26
N LEU A 74 17.56 -3.12 2.80
CA LEU A 74 18.32 -2.76 4.00
C LEU A 74 17.81 -3.50 5.23
N TRP A 75 16.48 -3.63 5.34
CA TRP A 75 15.85 -4.37 6.42
C TRP A 75 16.25 -5.84 6.38
N ALA A 76 16.23 -6.45 5.20
CA ALA A 76 16.62 -7.85 5.02
C ALA A 76 18.09 -8.09 5.41
N GLU A 77 18.99 -7.18 5.06
CA GLU A 77 20.38 -7.25 5.47
C GLU A 77 20.53 -7.24 6.99
N ARG A 78 19.80 -6.38 7.68
CA ARG A 78 19.84 -6.31 9.15
C ARG A 78 19.32 -7.60 9.78
N VAL A 79 18.23 -8.15 9.29
CA VAL A 79 17.68 -9.40 9.81
C VAL A 79 18.66 -10.55 9.60
N ASN A 80 19.26 -10.67 8.44
CA ASN A 80 20.23 -11.73 8.15
C ASN A 80 21.47 -11.61 9.03
N LYS A 81 21.91 -10.40 9.30
CA LYS A 81 23.06 -10.15 10.18
C LYS A 81 22.82 -10.66 11.60
N TYR A 82 21.61 -10.49 12.12
CA TYR A 82 21.27 -10.94 13.48
C TYR A 82 20.91 -12.42 13.57
N ARG A 83 20.74 -13.12 12.46
CA ARG A 83 20.42 -14.55 12.43
C ARG A 83 21.62 -15.47 12.46
N GLN A 84 22.79 -14.94 12.35
CA GLN A 84 24.04 -15.74 12.34
C GLN A 84 24.51 -16.09 13.73
#